data_6689a30d802e30541eafc14a102dfdd2
#
_entry.id   6689a30d802e30541eafc14a102dfdd2
#
_cell.length_a   1.000
_cell.length_b   1.000
_cell.length_c   1.000
_cell.angle_alpha   90.00
_cell.angle_beta   90.00
_cell.angle_gamma   90.00
#
_symmetry.space_group_name_H-M   'P 1'
#
loop_
_entity.id
_entity.type
_entity.pdbx_description
1 polymer ?
#
loop_
_entity_poly.entity_id
_entity_poly.type
_entity_poly.pdbx_seq_one_letter_code
_entity_poly.pdbx_strand_id
1 'polypeptide(L)'
;TYKGLVMAGYQGWFGTPGDGCSHADHWNTEWYHYRENDMFKPGVLRNSIDMWPDMTEYEVRYDTDFRFADGSVAQVFSSYDESTVLLHFKWLKEYGIDGVWMQRFVGEVIDNPDGKDHFNKVLANAMKGSDQYQRAIGVMYDLGGYNPYRYEKVLADAQFLYDTYASTQKYYIHENGKPMLALWGVGFNPTERGYSNEDIQMLVDALQEQGWSIMLGVTTYWRAGGGDTYTPGKLSLHKLIKDVDAIMPWYVGRFGDINGYDNGGNEGGFAGMVSKDLQWCQKEGVLYVPHCHPGSSDLNMHPYYTRNSRVKGDFFWHQLHNCIKRGC
;
A
#
# COMPACT_ATOMS: atom_id res chain seq x y z
N THR A 1 -10.90 12.48 11.77
CA THR A 1 -11.21 12.18 10.35
C THR A 1 -9.94 12.26 9.52
N TYR A 2 -9.87 11.49 8.46
CA TYR A 2 -8.76 11.54 7.50
C TYR A 2 -9.05 12.44 6.28
N LYS A 3 -10.19 13.09 6.23
CA LYS A 3 -10.56 14.03 5.16
C LYS A 3 -9.56 15.17 5.05
N GLY A 4 -9.11 15.44 3.83
CA GLY A 4 -8.15 16.49 3.54
C GLY A 4 -6.69 16.13 3.83
N LEU A 5 -6.40 14.88 4.21
CA LEU A 5 -5.03 14.40 4.42
C LEU A 5 -4.45 13.80 3.14
N VAL A 6 -3.18 14.06 2.89
CA VAL A 6 -2.37 13.39 1.86
C VAL A 6 -1.64 12.23 2.53
N MET A 7 -2.03 11.00 2.18
CA MET A 7 -1.51 9.78 2.79
C MET A 7 -0.67 9.00 1.79
N ALA A 8 0.51 8.54 2.20
CA ALA A 8 1.34 7.66 1.40
C ALA A 8 1.11 6.18 1.74
N GLY A 9 1.19 5.29 0.75
CA GLY A 9 1.32 3.85 1.00
C GLY A 9 2.73 3.54 1.51
N TYR A 10 2.85 2.73 2.56
CA TYR A 10 4.11 2.35 3.18
C TYR A 10 4.20 0.83 3.29
N GLN A 11 5.02 0.18 2.45
CA GLN A 11 5.14 -1.28 2.44
C GLN A 11 5.93 -1.81 3.63
N GLY A 12 7.08 -1.22 3.95
CA GLY A 12 7.89 -1.61 5.10
C GLY A 12 8.47 -3.03 5.01
N TRP A 13 8.72 -3.52 3.81
CA TRP A 13 9.07 -4.92 3.53
C TRP A 13 10.55 -5.19 3.27
N PHE A 14 11.40 -4.17 3.11
CA PHE A 14 12.80 -4.39 2.79
C PHE A 14 13.59 -4.92 3.98
N GLY A 15 14.33 -6.01 3.76
CA GLY A 15 15.23 -6.61 4.74
C GLY A 15 16.61 -6.90 4.14
N THR A 16 17.62 -6.93 5.00
CA THR A 16 19.03 -7.10 4.62
C THR A 16 19.73 -8.13 5.51
N PRO A 17 20.80 -8.77 5.05
CA PRO A 17 21.63 -9.58 5.93
C PRO A 17 22.13 -8.75 7.12
N GLY A 18 21.99 -9.28 8.32
CA GLY A 18 22.52 -8.66 9.54
C GLY A 18 21.65 -7.54 10.14
N ASP A 19 20.41 -7.31 9.65
CA ASP A 19 19.47 -6.35 10.25
C ASP A 19 18.83 -6.86 11.55
N GLY A 20 19.07 -8.13 11.90
CA GLY A 20 18.55 -8.75 13.13
C GLY A 20 17.16 -9.37 12.98
N CYS A 21 16.57 -9.37 11.79
CA CYS A 21 15.31 -10.05 11.52
C CYS A 21 15.51 -11.52 11.19
N SER A 22 14.65 -12.38 11.75
CA SER A 22 14.70 -13.84 11.52
C SER A 22 14.17 -14.28 10.16
N HIS A 23 13.53 -13.38 9.39
CA HIS A 23 12.94 -13.74 8.10
C HIS A 23 13.97 -14.23 7.07
N ALA A 24 15.24 -13.84 7.19
CA ALA A 24 16.32 -14.34 6.38
C ALA A 24 16.45 -15.88 6.46
N ASP A 25 16.32 -16.46 7.64
CA ASP A 25 16.41 -17.89 7.86
C ASP A 25 15.21 -18.66 7.31
N HIS A 26 14.01 -18.08 7.46
CA HIS A 26 12.75 -18.72 7.06
C HIS A 26 12.55 -18.80 5.55
N TRP A 27 12.92 -17.73 4.83
CA TRP A 27 12.75 -17.65 3.38
C TRP A 27 14.01 -18.05 2.62
N ASN A 28 15.08 -18.43 3.31
CA ASN A 28 16.42 -18.62 2.75
C ASN A 28 16.90 -17.39 1.96
N THR A 29 16.65 -16.17 2.52
CA THR A 29 16.67 -14.96 1.74
C THR A 29 17.20 -13.78 2.53
N GLU A 30 18.48 -13.58 2.38
CA GLU A 30 19.17 -12.50 3.08
C GLU A 30 18.78 -11.09 2.60
N TRP A 31 18.19 -10.95 1.39
CA TRP A 31 17.85 -9.68 0.77
C TRP A 31 16.34 -9.58 0.46
N TYR A 32 15.52 -9.51 1.51
CA TYR A 32 14.08 -9.52 1.40
C TYR A 32 13.56 -8.31 0.62
N HIS A 33 12.76 -8.54 -0.42
CA HIS A 33 12.26 -7.57 -1.40
C HIS A 33 13.31 -6.77 -2.21
N TYR A 34 14.60 -6.93 -1.96
CA TYR A 34 15.65 -6.40 -2.84
C TYR A 34 16.00 -7.35 -3.99
N ARG A 35 15.67 -8.59 -3.86
CA ARG A 35 16.02 -9.67 -4.77
C ARG A 35 14.81 -10.26 -5.46
N GLU A 36 15.07 -10.93 -6.58
CA GLU A 36 14.19 -11.94 -7.15
C GLU A 36 14.97 -13.27 -7.24
N ASN A 37 14.30 -14.41 -7.02
CA ASN A 37 14.89 -15.75 -7.13
C ASN A 37 16.19 -15.94 -6.33
N ASP A 38 16.21 -15.55 -5.07
CA ASP A 38 17.30 -15.79 -4.10
C ASP A 38 18.61 -15.04 -4.33
N MET A 39 18.69 -14.09 -5.25
CA MET A 39 19.94 -13.40 -5.53
C MET A 39 19.79 -11.90 -5.70
N PHE A 40 20.52 -11.14 -4.90
CA PHE A 40 20.69 -9.69 -5.05
C PHE A 40 22.16 -9.38 -5.28
N LYS A 41 22.63 -9.53 -6.53
CA LYS A 41 24.03 -9.31 -6.92
C LYS A 41 24.16 -8.89 -8.39
N PRO A 42 25.29 -8.26 -8.76
CA PRO A 42 25.56 -7.88 -10.14
C PRO A 42 25.53 -9.07 -11.10
N GLY A 43 25.04 -8.84 -12.33
CA GLY A 43 25.00 -9.86 -13.39
C GLY A 43 23.83 -10.83 -13.31
N VAL A 44 23.00 -10.75 -12.26
CA VAL A 44 21.74 -11.46 -12.18
C VAL A 44 20.65 -10.61 -12.83
N LEU A 45 19.98 -11.18 -13.82
CA LEU A 45 18.76 -10.58 -14.36
C LEU A 45 17.68 -10.67 -13.27
N ARG A 46 16.91 -9.56 -13.10
CA ARG A 46 15.75 -9.49 -12.19
C ARG A 46 16.10 -9.22 -10.72
N ASN A 47 16.83 -8.14 -10.47
CA ASN A 47 16.80 -7.50 -9.15
C ASN A 47 15.49 -6.73 -8.98
N SER A 48 14.97 -6.68 -7.76
CA SER A 48 13.66 -6.05 -7.49
C SER A 48 13.68 -4.52 -7.51
N ILE A 49 14.84 -3.89 -7.55
CA ILE A 49 14.96 -2.44 -7.54
C ILE A 49 15.58 -1.90 -8.82
N ASP A 50 14.97 -0.88 -9.39
CA ASP A 50 15.46 -0.15 -10.55
C ASP A 50 16.18 1.15 -10.19
N MET A 51 15.93 1.67 -8.98
CA MET A 51 16.48 2.93 -8.49
C MET A 51 17.13 2.71 -7.13
N TRP A 52 18.38 3.12 -6.99
CA TRP A 52 19.07 3.09 -5.71
C TRP A 52 18.53 4.19 -4.78
N PRO A 53 18.31 3.87 -3.50
CA PRO A 53 17.94 4.87 -2.53
C PRO A 53 19.08 5.85 -2.30
N ASP A 54 18.76 7.11 -2.02
CA ASP A 54 19.73 8.06 -1.50
C ASP A 54 19.98 7.74 -0.03
N MET A 55 21.16 7.23 0.27
CA MET A 55 21.52 6.76 1.60
C MET A 55 22.16 7.83 2.48
N THR A 56 22.21 9.10 2.05
CA THR A 56 22.98 10.15 2.74
C THR A 56 22.49 10.46 4.15
N GLU A 57 21.18 10.38 4.41
CA GLU A 57 20.57 10.64 5.72
C GLU A 57 20.37 9.38 6.59
N TYR A 58 20.56 8.18 6.03
CA TYR A 58 20.36 6.97 6.80
C TYR A 58 21.49 6.74 7.82
N GLU A 59 21.15 6.45 9.05
CA GLU A 59 22.08 6.13 10.13
C GLU A 59 22.68 4.72 9.94
N VAL A 60 21.84 3.74 9.66
CA VAL A 60 22.24 2.36 9.39
C VAL A 60 22.16 2.09 7.89
N ARG A 61 23.24 1.51 7.35
CA ARG A 61 23.40 1.26 5.92
C ARG A 61 24.02 -0.11 5.73
N TYR A 62 23.59 -0.82 4.69
CA TYR A 62 24.04 -2.17 4.38
C TYR A 62 24.75 -2.18 3.03
N ASP A 63 25.99 -2.65 3.02
CA ASP A 63 26.80 -2.78 1.83
C ASP A 63 26.26 -3.90 0.94
N THR A 64 26.21 -3.64 -0.37
CA THR A 64 25.85 -4.64 -1.37
C THR A 64 27.06 -5.00 -2.23
N ASP A 65 26.95 -6.05 -3.04
CA ASP A 65 27.96 -6.41 -4.05
C ASP A 65 27.98 -5.43 -5.24
N PHE A 66 27.01 -4.53 -5.33
CA PHE A 66 26.92 -3.55 -6.41
C PHE A 66 27.86 -2.36 -6.18
N ARG A 67 28.33 -1.79 -7.29
CA ARG A 67 29.18 -0.60 -7.32
C ARG A 67 28.58 0.47 -8.21
N PHE A 68 28.69 1.72 -7.79
CA PHE A 68 28.41 2.85 -8.66
C PHE A 68 29.54 3.04 -9.70
N ALA A 69 29.30 3.89 -10.70
CA ALA A 69 30.25 4.14 -11.78
C ALA A 69 31.61 4.71 -11.31
N ASP A 70 31.63 5.35 -10.15
CA ASP A 70 32.84 5.88 -9.50
C ASP A 70 33.59 4.82 -8.66
N GLY A 71 33.08 3.58 -8.61
CA GLY A 71 33.65 2.45 -7.85
C GLY A 71 33.20 2.39 -6.40
N SER A 72 32.45 3.35 -5.90
CA SER A 72 31.90 3.30 -4.53
C SER A 72 30.87 2.19 -4.36
N VAL A 73 30.75 1.67 -3.12
CA VAL A 73 29.79 0.61 -2.79
C VAL A 73 28.37 1.18 -2.83
N ALA A 74 27.49 0.50 -3.54
CA ALA A 74 26.07 0.81 -3.46
C ALA A 74 25.48 0.22 -2.18
N GLN A 75 24.81 1.06 -1.40
CA GLN A 75 24.24 0.71 -0.10
C GLN A 75 22.72 0.75 -0.15
N VAL A 76 22.08 0.01 0.75
CA VAL A 76 20.63 0.00 0.95
C VAL A 76 20.28 0.06 2.44
N PHE A 77 19.01 0.21 2.76
CA PHE A 77 18.47 0.23 4.13
C PHE A 77 17.69 -1.03 4.46
N SER A 78 17.46 -1.32 5.73
CA SER A 78 16.41 -2.25 6.17
C SER A 78 15.22 -1.50 6.75
N SER A 79 14.02 -1.95 6.42
CA SER A 79 12.78 -1.47 7.05
C SER A 79 12.66 -1.93 8.51
N TYR A 80 13.41 -2.95 8.91
CA TYR A 80 13.43 -3.48 10.27
C TYR A 80 14.12 -2.53 11.27
N ASP A 81 15.03 -1.67 10.79
CA ASP A 81 15.72 -0.68 11.59
C ASP A 81 14.80 0.46 12.05
N GLU A 82 14.81 0.73 13.35
CA GLU A 82 14.03 1.85 13.93
C GLU A 82 14.44 3.20 13.32
N SER A 83 15.74 3.46 13.20
CA SER A 83 16.27 4.71 12.64
C SER A 83 15.80 4.96 11.20
N THR A 84 15.69 3.91 10.39
CA THR A 84 15.14 3.98 9.02
C THR A 84 13.68 4.44 9.03
N VAL A 85 12.84 3.81 9.83
CA VAL A 85 11.41 4.16 9.90
C VAL A 85 11.22 5.57 10.45
N LEU A 86 11.96 5.96 11.50
CA LEU A 86 11.90 7.30 12.06
C LEU A 86 12.35 8.37 11.05
N LEU A 87 13.38 8.09 10.26
CA LEU A 87 13.83 8.96 9.18
C LEU A 87 12.72 9.17 8.13
N HIS A 88 12.03 8.12 7.73
CA HIS A 88 10.92 8.23 6.80
C HIS A 88 9.79 9.11 7.36
N PHE A 89 9.46 8.99 8.65
CA PHE A 89 8.46 9.86 9.29
C PHE A 89 8.93 11.31 9.42
N LYS A 90 10.24 11.55 9.64
CA LYS A 90 10.84 12.88 9.55
C LYS A 90 10.61 13.48 8.16
N TRP A 91 10.88 12.74 7.09
CA TRP A 91 10.64 13.21 5.71
C TRP A 91 9.17 13.46 5.42
N LEU A 92 8.24 12.63 5.90
CA LEU A 92 6.81 12.92 5.78
C LEU A 92 6.49 14.32 6.32
N LYS A 93 7.03 14.66 7.50
CA LYS A 93 6.83 15.99 8.09
C LYS A 93 7.48 17.10 7.29
N GLU A 94 8.71 16.92 6.86
CA GLU A 94 9.49 17.92 6.13
C GLU A 94 8.93 18.22 4.73
N TYR A 95 8.39 17.19 4.07
CA TYR A 95 7.82 17.31 2.72
C TYR A 95 6.30 17.47 2.67
N GLY A 96 5.66 17.67 3.83
CA GLY A 96 4.23 17.99 3.89
C GLY A 96 3.29 16.84 3.57
N ILE A 97 3.73 15.60 3.77
CA ILE A 97 2.87 14.40 3.69
C ILE A 97 2.25 14.18 5.06
N ASP A 98 0.93 14.06 5.12
CA ASP A 98 0.19 14.05 6.40
C ASP A 98 0.31 12.73 7.15
N GLY A 99 0.53 11.62 6.45
CA GLY A 99 0.65 10.32 7.09
C GLY A 99 0.81 9.15 6.14
N VAL A 100 0.65 7.94 6.69
CA VAL A 100 0.85 6.70 5.95
C VAL A 100 -0.27 5.68 6.19
N TRP A 101 -0.51 4.87 5.16
CA TRP A 101 -1.16 3.57 5.25
C TRP A 101 -0.09 2.49 5.32
N MET A 102 0.08 1.90 6.51
CA MET A 102 1.03 0.81 6.73
C MET A 102 0.48 -0.47 6.11
N GLN A 103 1.15 -0.98 5.09
CA GLN A 103 0.79 -2.23 4.44
C GLN A 103 1.03 -3.41 5.39
N ARG A 104 0.06 -4.34 5.44
CA ARG A 104 0.12 -5.58 6.22
C ARG A 104 -0.33 -6.73 5.32
N PHE A 105 0.62 -7.49 4.84
CA PHE A 105 0.40 -8.54 3.85
C PHE A 105 -0.13 -9.81 4.52
N VAL A 106 -1.38 -10.18 4.23
CA VAL A 106 -2.02 -11.37 4.83
C VAL A 106 -1.21 -12.64 4.57
N GLY A 107 -0.68 -12.80 3.35
CA GLY A 107 0.16 -13.95 2.98
C GLY A 107 1.47 -14.05 3.75
N GLU A 108 1.94 -12.93 4.33
CA GLU A 108 3.23 -12.85 5.03
C GLU A 108 3.09 -12.80 6.55
N VAL A 109 1.98 -12.29 7.08
CA VAL A 109 1.79 -12.16 8.53
C VAL A 109 0.91 -13.26 9.13
N ILE A 110 0.02 -13.84 8.32
CA ILE A 110 -0.86 -14.93 8.77
C ILE A 110 -0.17 -16.26 8.43
N ASP A 111 0.00 -17.12 9.41
CA ASP A 111 0.70 -18.41 9.33
C ASP A 111 2.21 -18.35 9.11
N ASN A 112 2.83 -17.17 9.18
CA ASN A 112 4.27 -16.98 9.05
C ASN A 112 4.81 -16.19 10.25
N PRO A 113 5.40 -16.85 11.26
CA PRO A 113 5.90 -16.18 12.47
C PRO A 113 7.00 -15.14 12.19
N ASP A 114 7.92 -15.41 11.26
CA ASP A 114 9.05 -14.52 10.94
C ASP A 114 8.58 -13.29 10.17
N GLY A 115 7.68 -13.48 9.19
CA GLY A 115 7.03 -12.36 8.51
C GLY A 115 6.22 -11.52 9.47
N LYS A 116 5.50 -12.16 10.40
CA LYS A 116 4.74 -11.46 11.44
C LYS A 116 5.66 -10.64 12.36
N ASP A 117 6.81 -11.18 12.77
CA ASP A 117 7.81 -10.47 13.57
C ASP A 117 8.32 -9.23 12.84
N HIS A 118 8.74 -9.39 11.56
CA HIS A 118 9.18 -8.27 10.73
C HIS A 118 8.14 -7.14 10.68
N PHE A 119 6.92 -7.45 10.24
CA PHE A 119 5.88 -6.42 10.07
C PHE A 119 5.40 -5.84 11.39
N ASN A 120 5.40 -6.60 12.48
CA ASN A 120 5.10 -6.07 13.81
C ASN A 120 6.18 -5.09 14.30
N LYS A 121 7.46 -5.40 14.06
CA LYS A 121 8.57 -4.49 14.42
C LYS A 121 8.51 -3.20 13.62
N VAL A 122 8.33 -3.29 12.30
CA VAL A 122 8.19 -2.12 11.42
C VAL A 122 6.99 -1.27 11.84
N LEU A 123 5.84 -1.88 12.13
CA LEU A 123 4.64 -1.19 12.58
C LEU A 123 4.86 -0.50 13.94
N ALA A 124 5.49 -1.17 14.90
CA ALA A 124 5.81 -0.56 16.20
C ALA A 124 6.72 0.67 16.05
N ASN A 125 7.72 0.60 15.17
CA ASN A 125 8.59 1.73 14.86
C ASN A 125 7.83 2.85 14.15
N ALA A 126 6.90 2.51 13.24
CA ALA A 126 6.03 3.49 12.58
C ALA A 126 5.10 4.21 13.57
N MET A 127 4.56 3.51 14.56
CA MET A 127 3.77 4.14 15.64
C MET A 127 4.60 5.14 16.45
N LYS A 128 5.86 4.82 16.76
CA LYS A 128 6.80 5.78 17.38
C LYS A 128 7.05 7.00 16.48
N GLY A 129 7.29 6.76 15.18
CA GLY A 129 7.48 7.82 14.19
C GLY A 129 6.25 8.73 14.05
N SER A 130 5.06 8.14 14.05
CA SER A 130 3.77 8.85 14.06
C SER A 130 3.66 9.81 15.24
N ASP A 131 3.95 9.36 16.45
CA ASP A 131 3.94 10.20 17.65
C ASP A 131 5.00 11.29 17.60
N GLN A 132 6.24 10.93 17.28
CA GLN A 132 7.37 11.85 17.30
C GLN A 132 7.22 12.99 16.28
N TYR A 133 6.73 12.67 15.09
CA TYR A 133 6.63 13.63 13.98
C TYR A 133 5.21 14.13 13.76
N GLN A 134 4.23 13.67 14.56
CA GLN A 134 2.83 14.05 14.49
C GLN A 134 2.25 13.80 13.09
N ARG A 135 2.45 12.59 12.58
CA ARG A 135 1.93 12.14 11.29
C ARG A 135 0.83 11.10 11.48
N ALA A 136 -0.22 11.22 10.68
CA ALA A 136 -1.32 10.28 10.71
C ALA A 136 -0.85 8.87 10.32
N ILE A 137 -1.47 7.87 10.89
CA ILE A 137 -1.16 6.47 10.59
C ILE A 137 -2.43 5.62 10.56
N GLY A 138 -2.51 4.70 9.62
CA GLY A 138 -3.52 3.67 9.55
C GLY A 138 -2.91 2.37 9.05
N VAL A 139 -3.57 1.25 9.26
CA VAL A 139 -3.14 -0.05 8.73
C VAL A 139 -4.00 -0.44 7.55
N MET A 140 -3.37 -1.00 6.51
CA MET A 140 -4.01 -1.53 5.32
C MET A 140 -3.60 -2.99 5.13
N TYR A 141 -4.54 -3.92 5.26
CA TYR A 141 -4.31 -5.29 4.85
C TYR A 141 -4.23 -5.38 3.32
N ASP A 142 -3.15 -5.96 2.81
CA ASP A 142 -3.12 -6.51 1.46
C ASP A 142 -3.67 -7.95 1.53
N LEU A 143 -4.77 -8.19 0.84
CA LEU A 143 -5.46 -9.47 0.84
C LEU A 143 -4.78 -10.54 -0.06
N GLY A 144 -3.60 -10.26 -0.60
CA GLY A 144 -2.75 -11.27 -1.24
C GLY A 144 -2.49 -12.42 -0.26
N GLY A 145 -2.83 -13.66 -0.68
CA GLY A 145 -2.75 -14.83 0.17
C GLY A 145 -3.91 -15.02 1.17
N TYR A 146 -4.89 -14.10 1.21
CA TYR A 146 -6.13 -14.34 1.95
C TYR A 146 -6.93 -15.48 1.29
N ASN A 147 -7.61 -16.23 2.13
CA ASN A 147 -8.65 -17.17 1.76
C ASN A 147 -9.58 -17.38 2.97
N PRO A 148 -10.80 -17.93 2.80
CA PRO A 148 -11.75 -18.12 3.89
C PRO A 148 -11.25 -18.95 5.08
N TYR A 149 -10.27 -19.85 4.88
CA TYR A 149 -9.67 -20.63 5.98
C TYR A 149 -8.79 -19.78 6.91
N ARG A 150 -8.39 -18.59 6.49
CA ARG A 150 -7.62 -17.63 7.30
C ARG A 150 -8.50 -16.60 8.01
N TYR A 151 -9.81 -16.64 7.82
CA TYR A 151 -10.76 -15.67 8.34
C TYR A 151 -10.57 -15.39 9.84
N GLU A 152 -10.65 -16.42 10.69
CA GLU A 152 -10.50 -16.28 12.15
C GLU A 152 -9.13 -15.73 12.55
N LYS A 153 -8.09 -16.10 11.82
CA LYS A 153 -6.72 -15.62 12.11
C LYS A 153 -6.55 -14.15 11.74
N VAL A 154 -7.16 -13.70 10.65
CA VAL A 154 -7.18 -12.28 10.26
C VAL A 154 -7.97 -11.48 11.28
N LEU A 155 -9.10 -11.95 11.77
CA LEU A 155 -9.87 -11.30 12.83
C LEU A 155 -9.09 -11.21 14.15
N ALA A 156 -8.37 -12.27 14.52
CA ALA A 156 -7.51 -12.26 15.71
C ALA A 156 -6.35 -11.26 15.57
N ASP A 157 -5.75 -11.15 14.39
CA ASP A 157 -4.72 -10.17 14.10
C ASP A 157 -5.28 -8.73 14.09
N ALA A 158 -6.46 -8.51 13.53
CA ALA A 158 -7.14 -7.22 13.57
C ALA A 158 -7.51 -6.80 15.01
N GLN A 159 -7.93 -7.74 15.86
CA GLN A 159 -8.18 -7.47 17.26
C GLN A 159 -6.88 -7.08 18.00
N PHE A 160 -5.77 -7.76 17.73
CA PHE A 160 -4.45 -7.38 18.23
C PHE A 160 -4.08 -5.94 17.84
N LEU A 161 -4.29 -5.56 16.56
CA LEU A 161 -4.03 -4.21 16.09
C LEU A 161 -4.93 -3.16 16.76
N TYR A 162 -6.20 -3.50 16.97
CA TYR A 162 -7.17 -2.63 17.65
C TYR A 162 -6.71 -2.36 19.10
N ASP A 163 -6.45 -3.42 19.85
CA ASP A 163 -6.11 -3.32 21.29
C ASP A 163 -4.75 -2.69 21.52
N THR A 164 -3.78 -2.98 20.65
CA THR A 164 -2.39 -2.54 20.84
C THR A 164 -2.18 -1.10 20.36
N TYR A 165 -2.80 -0.72 19.24
CA TYR A 165 -2.49 0.55 18.56
C TYR A 165 -3.71 1.42 18.31
N ALA A 166 -4.72 0.92 17.61
CA ALA A 166 -5.77 1.75 17.05
C ALA A 166 -6.61 2.47 18.13
N SER A 167 -6.82 1.83 19.28
CA SER A 167 -7.59 2.38 20.40
C SER A 167 -6.82 3.41 21.23
N THR A 168 -5.49 3.44 21.16
CA THR A 168 -4.63 4.24 22.04
C THR A 168 -3.74 5.24 21.33
N GLN A 169 -3.42 4.99 20.06
CA GLN A 169 -2.51 5.83 19.26
C GLN A 169 -3.18 7.16 18.88
N LYS A 170 -2.58 8.26 19.31
CA LYS A 170 -3.14 9.62 19.13
C LYS A 170 -3.38 10.01 17.68
N TYR A 171 -2.50 9.60 16.79
CA TYR A 171 -2.53 9.96 15.37
C TYR A 171 -3.09 8.85 14.48
N TYR A 172 -3.68 7.80 15.08
CA TYR A 172 -4.36 6.77 14.30
C TYR A 172 -5.60 7.36 13.58
N ILE A 173 -5.78 7.00 12.34
CA ILE A 173 -6.87 7.52 11.52
C ILE A 173 -8.21 6.99 12.02
N HIS A 174 -9.18 7.88 12.15
CA HIS A 174 -10.56 7.57 12.55
C HIS A 174 -11.55 8.11 11.53
N GLU A 175 -12.64 7.40 11.34
CA GLU A 175 -13.83 7.90 10.68
C GLU A 175 -15.07 7.49 11.50
N ASN A 176 -16.05 8.40 11.58
CA ASN A 176 -17.26 8.19 12.38
C ASN A 176 -17.00 7.80 13.85
N GLY A 177 -15.91 8.30 14.45
CA GLY A 177 -15.51 8.00 15.81
C GLY A 177 -14.87 6.63 16.03
N LYS A 178 -14.65 5.84 14.96
CA LYS A 178 -14.03 4.52 14.99
C LYS A 178 -12.67 4.56 14.31
N PRO A 179 -11.65 3.81 14.79
CA PRO A 179 -10.39 3.67 14.07
C PRO A 179 -10.63 3.01 12.72
N MET A 180 -9.92 3.48 11.68
CA MET A 180 -10.10 2.98 10.31
C MET A 180 -9.08 1.89 9.99
N LEU A 181 -9.57 0.80 9.40
CA LEU A 181 -8.79 -0.29 8.84
C LEU A 181 -9.06 -0.35 7.33
N ALA A 182 -8.01 -0.46 6.53
CA ALA A 182 -8.16 -0.61 5.09
C ALA A 182 -7.95 -2.07 4.65
N LEU A 183 -8.68 -2.51 3.62
CA LEU A 183 -8.57 -3.83 3.00
C LEU A 183 -8.32 -3.63 1.51
N TRP A 184 -7.11 -3.89 1.02
CA TRP A 184 -6.79 -3.80 -0.40
C TRP A 184 -6.89 -5.16 -1.09
N GLY A 185 -7.44 -5.16 -2.31
CA GLY A 185 -7.52 -6.35 -3.15
C GLY A 185 -8.95 -6.79 -3.48
N VAL A 186 -9.93 -5.89 -3.36
CA VAL A 186 -11.36 -6.21 -3.52
C VAL A 186 -11.85 -5.95 -4.94
N GLY A 187 -12.70 -6.85 -5.47
CA GLY A 187 -13.34 -6.72 -6.78
C GLY A 187 -12.63 -7.45 -7.94
N PHE A 188 -11.53 -8.14 -7.66
CA PHE A 188 -10.85 -9.01 -8.64
C PHE A 188 -11.58 -10.34 -8.87
N ASN A 189 -11.12 -11.09 -9.87
CA ASN A 189 -11.65 -12.42 -10.17
C ASN A 189 -11.41 -13.40 -8.98
N PRO A 190 -12.47 -13.95 -8.38
CA PRO A 190 -12.33 -14.83 -7.20
C PRO A 190 -11.54 -16.11 -7.50
N THR A 191 -11.55 -16.60 -8.74
CA THR A 191 -10.76 -17.78 -9.13
C THR A 191 -9.25 -17.51 -9.06
N GLU A 192 -8.83 -16.26 -9.30
CA GLU A 192 -7.43 -15.85 -9.24
C GLU A 192 -7.01 -15.46 -7.83
N ARG A 193 -7.92 -14.92 -7.02
CA ARG A 193 -7.64 -14.41 -5.67
C ARG A 193 -7.85 -15.43 -4.56
N GLY A 194 -8.72 -16.41 -4.76
CA GLY A 194 -9.08 -17.42 -3.74
C GLY A 194 -10.16 -16.96 -2.77
N TYR A 195 -10.82 -15.81 -3.03
CA TYR A 195 -11.94 -15.28 -2.26
C TYR A 195 -12.91 -14.49 -3.13
N SER A 196 -14.17 -14.48 -2.75
CA SER A 196 -15.25 -13.74 -3.42
C SER A 196 -15.57 -12.40 -2.69
N ASN A 197 -16.45 -11.59 -3.29
CA ASN A 197 -16.98 -10.40 -2.62
C ASN A 197 -17.83 -10.78 -1.39
N GLU A 198 -18.47 -11.92 -1.41
CA GLU A 198 -19.25 -12.46 -0.30
C GLU A 198 -18.35 -12.85 0.88
N ASP A 199 -17.18 -13.45 0.62
CA ASP A 199 -16.18 -13.74 1.65
C ASP A 199 -15.64 -12.43 2.28
N ILE A 200 -15.45 -11.40 1.47
CA ILE A 200 -15.02 -10.08 1.98
C ILE A 200 -16.14 -9.39 2.74
N GLN A 201 -17.42 -9.55 2.32
CA GLN A 201 -18.54 -9.02 3.10
C GLN A 201 -18.56 -9.60 4.52
N MET A 202 -18.41 -10.92 4.65
CA MET A 202 -18.34 -11.59 5.95
C MET A 202 -17.17 -11.02 6.82
N LEU A 203 -16.01 -10.80 6.20
CA LEU A 203 -14.86 -10.21 6.90
C LEU A 203 -15.13 -8.77 7.32
N VAL A 204 -15.72 -7.96 6.47
CA VAL A 204 -16.10 -6.56 6.77
C VAL A 204 -17.10 -6.50 7.91
N ASP A 205 -18.16 -7.32 7.87
CA ASP A 205 -19.19 -7.35 8.91
C ASP A 205 -18.56 -7.64 10.29
N ALA A 206 -17.69 -8.66 10.37
CA ALA A 206 -17.02 -9.01 11.61
C ALA A 206 -16.01 -7.94 12.09
N LEU A 207 -15.27 -7.30 11.19
CA LEU A 207 -14.37 -6.19 11.55
C LEU A 207 -15.16 -4.97 12.05
N GLN A 208 -16.32 -4.68 11.48
CA GLN A 208 -17.20 -3.62 11.97
C GLN A 208 -17.78 -3.94 13.34
N GLU A 209 -18.09 -5.22 13.63
CA GLU A 209 -18.48 -5.69 14.97
C GLU A 209 -17.35 -5.54 15.99
N GLN A 210 -16.07 -5.71 15.57
CA GLN A 210 -14.90 -5.40 16.39
C GLN A 210 -14.71 -3.90 16.66
N GLY A 211 -15.45 -3.02 15.98
CA GLY A 211 -15.40 -1.58 16.17
C GLY A 211 -14.61 -0.80 15.12
N TRP A 212 -14.18 -1.44 14.02
CA TRP A 212 -13.50 -0.76 12.94
C TRP A 212 -14.45 0.03 12.03
N SER A 213 -13.97 1.16 11.53
CA SER A 213 -14.41 1.81 10.30
C SER A 213 -13.62 1.22 9.14
N ILE A 214 -14.23 1.01 7.98
CA ILE A 214 -13.61 0.24 6.89
C ILE A 214 -13.42 1.08 5.63
N MET A 215 -12.20 1.02 5.06
CA MET A 215 -11.90 1.48 3.70
C MET A 215 -11.55 0.27 2.81
N LEU A 216 -12.13 0.19 1.61
CA LEU A 216 -11.79 -0.84 0.64
C LEU A 216 -10.88 -0.29 -0.46
N GLY A 217 -9.74 -0.92 -0.66
CA GLY A 217 -8.92 -0.79 -1.86
C GLY A 217 -9.49 -1.68 -2.97
N VAL A 218 -10.12 -1.04 -3.95
CA VAL A 218 -10.89 -1.72 -5.01
C VAL A 218 -10.16 -1.68 -6.36
N THR A 219 -10.61 -2.53 -7.28
CA THR A 219 -10.14 -2.54 -8.67
C THR A 219 -10.35 -1.20 -9.37
N THR A 220 -9.57 -0.93 -10.42
CA THR A 220 -9.63 0.33 -11.19
C THR A 220 -11.02 0.62 -11.75
N TYR A 221 -11.65 -0.40 -12.34
CA TYR A 221 -12.94 -0.25 -13.05
C TYR A 221 -14.14 -0.69 -12.21
N TRP A 222 -14.03 -0.65 -10.88
CA TRP A 222 -15.03 -1.12 -9.91
C TRP A 222 -16.46 -0.66 -10.21
N ARG A 223 -16.65 0.60 -10.67
CA ARG A 223 -17.96 1.17 -10.96
C ARG A 223 -18.55 0.70 -12.28
N ALA A 224 -17.74 0.74 -13.34
CA ALA A 224 -18.19 0.41 -14.70
C ALA A 224 -18.14 -1.10 -14.99
N GLY A 225 -17.19 -1.81 -14.40
CA GLY A 225 -16.84 -3.20 -14.72
C GLY A 225 -15.85 -3.29 -15.89
N GLY A 226 -15.30 -4.47 -16.11
CA GLY A 226 -14.28 -4.74 -17.13
C GLY A 226 -12.85 -4.46 -16.63
N GLY A 227 -11.87 -4.60 -17.52
CA GLY A 227 -10.46 -4.48 -17.16
C GLY A 227 -10.07 -5.44 -16.05
N ASP A 228 -9.58 -4.91 -14.94
CA ASP A 228 -9.20 -5.68 -13.76
C ASP A 228 -10.39 -6.02 -12.82
N THR A 229 -11.59 -5.55 -13.12
CA THR A 229 -12.78 -5.78 -12.30
C THR A 229 -13.54 -7.02 -12.77
N TYR A 230 -13.83 -7.94 -11.85
CA TYR A 230 -14.67 -9.11 -12.13
C TYR A 230 -16.12 -8.70 -12.39
N THR A 231 -16.47 -8.56 -13.66
CA THR A 231 -17.77 -8.03 -14.10
C THR A 231 -18.97 -8.84 -13.59
N PRO A 232 -18.97 -10.19 -13.57
CA PRO A 232 -20.08 -10.95 -12.99
C PRO A 232 -20.34 -10.63 -11.51
N GLY A 233 -19.31 -10.26 -10.75
CA GLY A 233 -19.40 -9.89 -9.34
C GLY A 233 -19.69 -8.40 -9.09
N LYS A 234 -19.95 -7.60 -10.12
CA LYS A 234 -20.10 -6.13 -9.96
C LYS A 234 -21.25 -5.74 -9.02
N LEU A 235 -22.36 -6.43 -9.06
CA LEU A 235 -23.51 -6.10 -8.19
C LEU A 235 -23.22 -6.40 -6.72
N SER A 236 -22.55 -7.52 -6.42
CA SER A 236 -22.13 -7.84 -5.05
C SER A 236 -21.03 -6.88 -4.58
N LEU A 237 -20.10 -6.48 -5.46
CA LEU A 237 -19.10 -5.45 -5.16
C LEU A 237 -19.75 -4.10 -4.81
N HIS A 238 -20.74 -3.64 -5.59
CA HIS A 238 -21.44 -2.40 -5.30
C HIS A 238 -22.23 -2.46 -3.99
N LYS A 239 -22.78 -3.64 -3.66
CA LYS A 239 -23.43 -3.84 -2.35
C LYS A 239 -22.42 -3.70 -1.23
N LEU A 240 -21.31 -4.42 -1.31
CA LEU A 240 -20.23 -4.37 -0.33
C LEU A 240 -19.67 -2.95 -0.15
N ILE A 241 -19.48 -2.19 -1.25
CA ILE A 241 -19.00 -0.80 -1.18
C ILE A 241 -19.98 0.12 -0.41
N LYS A 242 -21.29 -0.13 -0.48
CA LYS A 242 -22.28 0.68 0.25
C LYS A 242 -22.31 0.39 1.75
N ASP A 243 -21.74 -0.73 2.16
CA ASP A 243 -21.71 -1.17 3.57
C ASP A 243 -20.41 -0.72 4.28
N VAL A 244 -19.53 0.05 3.60
CA VAL A 244 -18.27 0.56 4.17
C VAL A 244 -18.18 2.09 4.15
N ASP A 245 -17.22 2.65 4.88
CA ASP A 245 -17.09 4.10 5.05
C ASP A 245 -16.38 4.76 3.85
N ALA A 246 -15.43 4.07 3.22
CA ALA A 246 -14.61 4.63 2.15
C ALA A 246 -14.16 3.61 1.11
N ILE A 247 -13.82 4.09 -0.10
CA ILE A 247 -13.11 3.30 -1.10
C ILE A 247 -11.91 4.05 -1.68
N MET A 248 -10.91 3.28 -2.12
CA MET A 248 -9.72 3.76 -2.82
C MET A 248 -9.49 2.88 -4.05
N PRO A 249 -9.85 3.32 -5.26
CA PRO A 249 -9.55 2.60 -6.49
C PRO A 249 -8.07 2.60 -6.81
N TRP A 250 -7.54 1.48 -7.32
CA TRP A 250 -6.12 1.33 -7.62
C TRP A 250 -5.79 1.81 -9.03
N TYR A 251 -4.97 2.87 -9.13
CA TYR A 251 -4.57 3.44 -10.42
C TYR A 251 -3.09 3.28 -10.76
N VAL A 252 -2.25 2.79 -9.85
CA VAL A 252 -0.83 2.57 -10.14
C VAL A 252 -0.64 1.60 -11.29
N GLY A 253 0.19 1.98 -12.26
CA GLY A 253 0.48 1.15 -13.43
C GLY A 253 -0.63 1.09 -14.49
N ARG A 254 -1.72 1.85 -14.34
CA ARG A 254 -2.83 1.85 -15.31
C ARG A 254 -2.63 2.83 -16.48
N PHE A 255 -1.73 3.76 -16.33
CA PHE A 255 -1.32 4.73 -17.36
C PHE A 255 0.17 5.03 -17.21
N GLY A 256 0.85 5.28 -18.32
CA GLY A 256 2.31 5.42 -18.38
C GLY A 256 2.79 6.88 -18.37
N ASP A 257 1.90 7.83 -18.65
CA ASP A 257 2.21 9.26 -18.77
C ASP A 257 0.96 10.14 -18.56
N ILE A 258 1.14 11.45 -18.63
CA ILE A 258 0.07 12.44 -18.47
C ILE A 258 -1.01 12.25 -19.56
N ASN A 259 -0.62 11.98 -20.80
CA ASN A 259 -1.58 11.76 -21.89
C ASN A 259 -2.42 10.49 -21.63
N GLY A 260 -1.81 9.41 -21.13
CA GLY A 260 -2.52 8.21 -20.72
C GLY A 260 -3.50 8.47 -19.57
N TYR A 261 -3.12 9.33 -18.62
CA TYR A 261 -4.02 9.75 -17.54
C TYR A 261 -5.23 10.55 -18.05
N ASP A 262 -5.01 11.51 -18.96
CA ASP A 262 -6.06 12.39 -19.46
C ASP A 262 -6.98 11.73 -20.48
N ASN A 263 -6.45 10.84 -21.32
CA ASN A 263 -7.14 10.30 -22.51
C ASN A 263 -7.23 8.76 -22.54
N GLY A 264 -6.46 8.07 -21.68
CA GLY A 264 -6.51 6.61 -21.57
C GLY A 264 -7.70 6.12 -20.76
N GLY A 265 -7.97 4.81 -20.80
CA GLY A 265 -9.11 4.24 -20.11
C GLY A 265 -10.45 4.60 -20.75
N ASN A 266 -11.52 4.47 -19.96
CA ASN A 266 -12.89 4.77 -20.37
C ASN A 266 -13.34 6.14 -19.85
N GLU A 267 -14.40 6.70 -20.44
CA GLU A 267 -15.14 7.81 -19.85
C GLU A 267 -14.42 9.16 -19.75
N GLY A 268 -13.54 9.45 -20.69
CA GLY A 268 -12.77 10.72 -20.71
C GLY A 268 -11.47 10.66 -19.91
N GLY A 269 -10.75 9.55 -20.07
CA GLY A 269 -9.51 9.27 -19.37
C GLY A 269 -9.70 8.89 -17.91
N PHE A 270 -8.62 8.58 -17.22
CA PHE A 270 -8.63 8.33 -15.76
C PHE A 270 -9.08 9.57 -14.98
N ALA A 271 -8.75 10.77 -15.49
CA ALA A 271 -9.24 12.03 -14.97
C ALA A 271 -10.78 12.13 -14.96
N GLY A 272 -11.41 11.65 -16.04
CA GLY A 272 -12.87 11.57 -16.16
C GLY A 272 -13.49 10.50 -15.26
N MET A 273 -12.81 9.36 -15.12
CA MET A 273 -13.22 8.28 -14.21
C MET A 273 -13.26 8.77 -12.76
N VAL A 274 -12.24 9.50 -12.27
CA VAL A 274 -12.24 10.10 -10.94
C VAL A 274 -13.49 10.93 -10.69
N SER A 275 -13.90 11.76 -11.67
CA SER A 275 -15.12 12.58 -11.53
C SER A 275 -16.39 11.74 -11.38
N LYS A 276 -16.53 10.69 -12.16
CA LYS A 276 -17.72 9.82 -12.15
C LYS A 276 -17.74 8.91 -10.92
N ASP A 277 -16.60 8.45 -10.49
CA ASP A 277 -16.46 7.66 -9.28
C ASP A 277 -16.82 8.49 -8.05
N LEU A 278 -16.31 9.72 -7.97
CA LEU A 278 -16.66 10.67 -6.91
C LEU A 278 -18.17 10.95 -6.87
N GLN A 279 -18.79 11.20 -8.03
CA GLN A 279 -20.25 11.43 -8.11
C GLN A 279 -21.04 10.21 -7.62
N TRP A 280 -20.62 8.99 -8.00
CA TRP A 280 -21.28 7.79 -7.53
C TRP A 280 -21.13 7.64 -6.00
N CYS A 281 -19.94 7.82 -5.47
CA CYS A 281 -19.67 7.74 -4.03
C CYS A 281 -20.47 8.78 -3.24
N GLN A 282 -20.53 10.02 -3.72
CA GLN A 282 -21.34 11.09 -3.10
C GLN A 282 -22.83 10.72 -3.06
N LYS A 283 -23.34 10.14 -4.14
CA LYS A 283 -24.74 9.70 -4.21
C LYS A 283 -25.05 8.58 -3.22
N GLU A 284 -24.13 7.64 -3.04
CA GLU A 284 -24.33 6.46 -2.19
C GLU A 284 -23.86 6.70 -0.73
N GLY A 285 -23.30 7.88 -0.43
CA GLY A 285 -22.85 8.22 0.93
C GLY A 285 -21.52 7.58 1.34
N VAL A 286 -20.71 7.13 0.39
CA VAL A 286 -19.39 6.52 0.60
C VAL A 286 -18.29 7.55 0.33
N LEU A 287 -17.26 7.59 1.15
CA LEU A 287 -16.12 8.47 0.92
C LEU A 287 -15.22 7.92 -0.20
N TYR A 288 -14.78 8.81 -1.09
CA TYR A 288 -13.90 8.47 -2.20
C TYR A 288 -12.49 8.98 -1.91
N VAL A 289 -11.52 8.08 -1.94
CA VAL A 289 -10.08 8.40 -1.78
C VAL A 289 -9.40 8.21 -3.13
N PRO A 290 -9.05 9.29 -3.84
CA PRO A 290 -8.34 9.18 -5.10
C PRO A 290 -6.92 8.68 -4.89
N HIS A 291 -6.41 7.91 -5.84
CA HIS A 291 -5.07 7.37 -5.83
C HIS A 291 -4.20 8.06 -6.88
N CYS A 292 -3.06 8.60 -6.45
CA CYS A 292 -2.05 9.20 -7.32
C CYS A 292 -0.71 8.47 -7.11
N HIS A 293 0.14 8.45 -8.14
CA HIS A 293 1.48 7.86 -8.00
C HIS A 293 2.53 8.71 -8.71
N PRO A 294 3.77 8.77 -8.19
CA PRO A 294 4.80 9.70 -8.70
C PRO A 294 5.50 9.21 -9.97
N GLY A 295 5.26 7.99 -10.37
CA GLY A 295 5.96 7.26 -11.43
C GLY A 295 6.43 5.91 -10.90
N SER A 296 6.84 5.03 -11.80
CA SER A 296 7.28 3.68 -11.45
C SER A 296 8.30 3.15 -12.45
N SER A 297 9.11 2.21 -12.01
CA SER A 297 9.95 1.37 -12.84
C SER A 297 10.12 0.01 -12.18
N ASP A 298 9.97 -1.04 -12.95
CA ASP A 298 10.22 -2.43 -12.58
C ASP A 298 10.93 -3.19 -13.73
N LEU A 299 11.69 -2.47 -14.55
CA LEU A 299 12.33 -3.02 -15.75
C LEU A 299 13.35 -4.10 -15.44
N ASN A 300 13.97 -4.07 -14.25
CA ASN A 300 14.88 -5.14 -13.83
C ASN A 300 14.15 -6.46 -13.59
N MET A 301 12.93 -6.41 -13.06
CA MET A 301 12.07 -7.59 -12.90
C MET A 301 11.32 -7.96 -14.18
N HIS A 302 10.80 -6.96 -14.87
CA HIS A 302 9.94 -7.12 -16.04
C HIS A 302 10.44 -6.27 -17.23
N PRO A 303 11.47 -6.73 -17.96
CA PRO A 303 12.13 -5.94 -19.03
C PRO A 303 11.21 -5.48 -20.15
N TYR A 304 10.03 -6.07 -20.25
CA TYR A 304 9.03 -5.73 -21.28
C TYR A 304 8.00 -4.71 -20.83
N TYR A 305 8.00 -4.31 -19.55
CA TYR A 305 7.07 -3.31 -19.04
C TYR A 305 7.56 -1.91 -19.35
N THR A 306 6.61 -0.99 -19.38
CA THR A 306 6.90 0.43 -19.61
C THR A 306 7.07 1.11 -18.24
N ARG A 307 8.20 1.79 -18.06
CA ARG A 307 8.38 2.67 -16.91
C ARG A 307 7.53 3.93 -17.05
N ASN A 308 7.04 4.44 -15.93
CA ASN A 308 6.32 5.70 -15.86
C ASN A 308 7.29 6.80 -15.40
N SER A 309 7.62 7.71 -16.34
CA SER A 309 8.52 8.82 -16.03
C SER A 309 7.90 9.78 -15.03
N ARG A 310 8.68 10.24 -14.06
CA ARG A 310 8.28 11.26 -13.09
C ARG A 310 8.10 12.64 -13.72
N VAL A 311 8.71 12.91 -14.87
CA VAL A 311 8.71 14.23 -15.57
C VAL A 311 9.01 15.36 -14.59
N LYS A 312 10.07 15.22 -13.77
CA LYS A 312 10.48 16.17 -12.71
C LYS A 312 9.39 16.49 -11.66
N GLY A 313 8.42 15.58 -11.49
CA GLY A 313 7.29 15.75 -10.57
C GLY A 313 5.97 16.13 -11.24
N ASP A 314 5.98 16.58 -12.50
CA ASP A 314 4.78 17.01 -13.22
C ASP A 314 3.77 15.87 -13.36
N PHE A 315 4.24 14.63 -13.54
CA PHE A 315 3.37 13.47 -13.65
C PHE A 315 2.51 13.27 -12.37
N PHE A 316 3.13 13.37 -11.20
CA PHE A 316 2.42 13.26 -9.92
C PHE A 316 1.54 14.48 -9.65
N TRP A 317 2.09 15.68 -9.86
CA TRP A 317 1.37 16.94 -9.63
C TRP A 317 0.12 17.07 -10.49
N HIS A 318 0.17 16.62 -11.75
CA HIS A 318 -0.97 16.64 -12.66
C HIS A 318 -2.15 15.81 -12.11
N GLN A 319 -1.89 14.61 -11.59
CA GLN A 319 -2.88 13.74 -10.97
C GLN A 319 -3.47 14.38 -9.71
N LEU A 320 -2.59 14.82 -8.80
CA LEU A 320 -2.98 15.43 -7.54
C LEU A 320 -3.82 16.69 -7.75
N HIS A 321 -3.35 17.60 -8.64
CA HIS A 321 -4.09 18.81 -8.99
C HIS A 321 -5.48 18.49 -9.57
N ASN A 322 -5.56 17.46 -10.41
CA ASN A 322 -6.83 17.01 -10.96
C ASN A 322 -7.82 16.53 -9.88
N CYS A 323 -7.34 15.80 -8.88
CA CYS A 323 -8.15 15.35 -7.73
C CYS A 323 -8.60 16.54 -6.87
N ILE A 324 -7.69 17.44 -6.50
CA ILE A 324 -8.00 18.64 -5.71
C ILE A 324 -9.04 19.52 -6.44
N LYS A 325 -8.87 19.75 -7.74
CA LYS A 325 -9.83 20.55 -8.55
C LYS A 325 -11.23 19.96 -8.57
N ARG A 326 -11.38 18.66 -8.37
CA ARG A 326 -12.69 17.97 -8.32
C ARG A 326 -13.27 17.89 -6.92
N GLY A 327 -12.55 18.34 -5.91
CA GLY A 327 -13.00 18.33 -4.52
C GLY A 327 -12.85 16.97 -3.83
N CYS A 328 -11.86 16.19 -4.28
CA CYS A 328 -11.47 14.97 -3.58
C CYS A 328 -10.66 15.30 -2.32
#